data_e9b261c251271ff31f3b2185ad13a754
#
_entry.id   e9b261c251271ff31f3b2185ad13a754
#
_cell.length_a   1.000
_cell.length_b   1.000
_cell.length_c   1.000
_cell.angle_alpha   90.00
_cell.angle_beta   90.00
_cell.angle_gamma   90.00
#
_symmetry.space_group_name_H-M   'P 1'
#
loop_
_entity.id
_entity.type
_entity.pdbx_description
1 polymer ?
#
loop_
_entity_poly.entity_id
_entity_poly.type
_entity_poly.pdbx_seq_one_letter_code
_entity_poly.pdbx_strand_id
1 'polypeptide(L)'
;ASETFVIWWAKWQRQNADAIKELQEKHGVRILRTPPAILIEFLKTWDVMAKEESAKSPFFKKVLESQRVYAAKVVPAKRFMFPPYSFAANYYFPEQTRKPAAKAKAK
;
A
#
# COMPACT_ATOMS: atom_id res chain seq x y z
N ALA A 1 -5.11 4.01 -26.30
CA ALA A 1 -5.10 3.22 -25.04
C ALA A 1 -4.30 3.90 -23.93
N SER A 2 -3.11 4.43 -24.18
CA SER A 2 -2.25 5.03 -23.15
C SER A 2 -2.81 6.32 -22.55
N GLU A 3 -3.34 7.21 -23.38
CA GLU A 3 -3.96 8.48 -22.95
C GLU A 3 -5.17 8.24 -22.05
N THR A 4 -6.03 7.31 -22.43
CA THR A 4 -7.21 6.94 -21.64
C THR A 4 -6.82 6.41 -20.26
N PHE A 5 -5.72 5.65 -20.17
CA PHE A 5 -5.22 5.13 -18.90
C PHE A 5 -4.74 6.26 -17.97
N VAL A 6 -3.97 7.22 -18.49
CA VAL A 6 -3.46 8.35 -17.69
C VAL A 6 -4.60 9.24 -17.20
N ILE A 7 -5.56 9.57 -18.07
CA ILE A 7 -6.73 10.37 -17.72
C ILE A 7 -7.58 9.63 -16.67
N TRP A 8 -7.82 8.32 -16.88
CA TRP A 8 -8.57 7.51 -15.95
C TRP A 8 -7.88 7.44 -14.58
N TRP A 9 -6.57 7.23 -14.54
CA TRP A 9 -5.81 7.13 -13.31
C TRP A 9 -5.84 8.44 -12.49
N ALA A 10 -5.66 9.59 -13.14
CA ALA A 10 -5.75 10.89 -12.49
C ALA A 10 -7.16 11.20 -11.96
N LYS A 11 -8.17 10.92 -12.77
CA LYS A 11 -9.58 11.08 -12.40
C LYS A 11 -9.99 10.17 -11.25
N TRP A 12 -9.52 8.92 -11.26
CA TRP A 12 -9.79 7.93 -10.22
C TRP A 12 -9.24 8.33 -8.85
N GLN A 13 -8.05 8.90 -8.79
CA GLN A 13 -7.48 9.38 -7.52
C GLN A 13 -8.37 10.45 -6.88
N ARG A 14 -8.83 11.43 -7.65
CA ARG A 14 -9.73 12.46 -7.16
C ARG A 14 -11.07 11.88 -6.73
N GLN A 15 -11.68 11.05 -7.56
CA GLN A 15 -12.97 10.43 -7.25
C GLN A 15 -12.91 9.58 -5.98
N ASN A 16 -11.82 8.84 -5.76
CA ASN A 16 -11.64 8.08 -4.53
C ASN A 16 -11.48 8.99 -3.30
N ALA A 17 -10.76 10.11 -3.43
CA ALA A 17 -10.63 11.05 -2.33
C ALA A 17 -12.00 11.65 -1.93
N ASP A 18 -12.79 12.06 -2.93
CA ASP A 18 -14.13 12.59 -2.71
C ASP A 18 -15.06 11.51 -2.10
N ALA A 19 -15.03 10.29 -2.61
CA ALA A 19 -15.82 9.17 -2.11
C ALA A 19 -15.44 8.79 -0.65
N ILE A 20 -14.18 8.79 -0.31
CA ILE A 20 -13.69 8.55 1.05
C ILE A 20 -14.27 9.59 2.01
N LYS A 21 -14.23 10.85 1.61
CA LYS A 21 -14.79 11.94 2.41
C LYS A 21 -16.30 11.79 2.59
N GLU A 22 -17.01 11.51 1.51
CA GLU A 22 -18.47 11.28 1.55
C GLU A 22 -18.85 10.11 2.45
N LEU A 23 -18.14 8.98 2.37
CA LEU A 23 -18.35 7.82 3.22
C LEU A 23 -18.17 8.15 4.70
N GLN A 24 -17.19 8.98 5.04
CA GLN A 24 -16.94 9.38 6.42
C GLN A 24 -17.99 10.38 6.93
N GLU A 25 -18.31 11.42 6.14
CA GLU A 25 -19.15 12.52 6.57
C GLU A 25 -20.64 12.19 6.51
N LYS A 26 -21.10 11.53 5.43
CA LYS A 26 -22.54 11.24 5.24
C LYS A 26 -22.97 9.89 5.79
N HIS A 27 -22.07 8.90 5.74
CA HIS A 27 -22.40 7.52 6.10
C HIS A 27 -21.74 7.03 7.39
N GLY A 28 -20.95 7.88 8.06
CA GLY A 28 -20.33 7.55 9.32
C GLY A 28 -19.33 6.37 9.25
N VAL A 29 -18.85 6.02 8.05
CA VAL A 29 -17.94 4.88 7.84
C VAL A 29 -16.60 5.16 8.49
N ARG A 30 -16.11 4.21 9.29
CA ARG A 30 -14.79 4.26 9.88
C ARG A 30 -13.77 3.72 8.90
N ILE A 31 -12.88 4.59 8.43
CA ILE A 31 -11.74 4.21 7.60
C ILE A 31 -10.57 3.89 8.51
N LEU A 32 -10.10 2.65 8.46
CA LEU A 32 -8.98 2.16 9.25
C LEU A 32 -7.80 1.85 8.34
N ARG A 33 -6.60 2.24 8.76
CA ARG A 33 -5.39 1.74 8.13
C ARG A 33 -5.12 0.32 8.59
N THR A 34 -4.70 -0.52 7.65
CA THR A 34 -4.25 -1.86 7.98
C THR A 34 -3.04 -1.77 8.93
N PRO A 35 -3.08 -2.40 10.10
CA PRO A 35 -1.95 -2.40 11.02
C PRO A 35 -0.69 -2.98 10.36
N PRO A 36 0.51 -2.41 10.63
CA PRO A 36 1.76 -2.91 10.05
C PRO A 36 2.01 -4.41 10.34
N ALA A 37 1.56 -4.91 11.49
CA ALA A 37 1.68 -6.33 11.83
C ALA A 37 0.98 -7.24 10.81
N ILE A 38 -0.22 -6.86 10.35
CA ILE A 38 -0.96 -7.62 9.34
C ILE A 38 -0.20 -7.57 8.00
N LEU A 39 0.31 -6.40 7.62
CA LEU A 39 1.09 -6.25 6.38
C LEU A 39 2.37 -7.11 6.40
N ILE A 40 3.03 -7.22 7.55
CA ILE A 40 4.20 -8.09 7.72
C ILE A 40 3.80 -9.56 7.56
N GLU A 41 2.67 -9.99 8.12
CA GLU A 41 2.20 -11.36 7.95
C GLU A 41 1.85 -11.68 6.48
N PHE A 42 1.31 -10.73 5.72
CA PHE A 42 1.14 -10.90 4.28
C PHE A 42 2.47 -11.15 3.57
N LEU A 43 3.52 -10.39 3.91
CA LEU A 43 4.84 -10.57 3.30
C LEU A 43 5.44 -11.94 3.65
N LYS A 44 5.33 -12.38 4.90
CA LYS A 44 5.80 -13.71 5.33
C LYS A 44 5.05 -14.83 4.61
N THR A 45 3.72 -14.71 4.52
CA THR A 45 2.88 -15.68 3.81
C THR A 45 3.25 -15.73 2.33
N TRP A 46 3.50 -14.57 1.70
CA TRP A 46 3.97 -14.52 0.32
C TRP A 46 5.31 -15.25 0.15
N ASP A 47 6.26 -15.08 1.05
CA ASP A 47 7.56 -15.75 0.97
C ASP A 47 7.42 -17.28 1.04
N VAL A 48 6.53 -17.79 1.90
CA VAL A 48 6.22 -19.23 1.98
C VAL A 48 5.62 -19.73 0.68
N MET A 49 4.55 -19.07 0.20
CA MET A 49 3.86 -19.44 -1.05
C MET A 49 4.81 -19.37 -2.26
N ALA A 50 5.62 -18.33 -2.37
CA ALA A 50 6.58 -18.17 -3.45
C ALA A 50 7.64 -19.30 -3.46
N LYS A 51 8.06 -19.77 -2.28
CA LYS A 51 8.97 -20.91 -2.13
C LYS A 51 8.30 -22.21 -2.57
N GLU A 52 7.07 -22.45 -2.14
CA GLU A 52 6.29 -23.65 -2.51
C GLU A 52 6.03 -23.71 -4.02
N GLU A 53 5.57 -22.60 -4.61
CA GLU A 53 5.31 -22.55 -6.06
C GLU A 53 6.59 -22.64 -6.90
N SER A 54 7.71 -22.11 -6.39
CA SER A 54 9.02 -22.27 -7.04
C SER A 54 9.50 -23.72 -7.02
N ALA A 55 9.14 -24.49 -6.00
CA ALA A 55 9.46 -25.92 -5.94
C ALA A 55 8.62 -26.74 -6.94
N LYS A 56 7.37 -26.33 -7.21
CA LYS A 56 6.47 -27.02 -8.15
C LYS A 56 6.72 -26.65 -9.61
N SER A 57 7.13 -25.39 -9.88
CA SER A 57 7.28 -24.89 -11.25
C SER A 57 8.64 -24.25 -11.48
N PRO A 58 9.51 -24.90 -12.27
CA PRO A 58 10.80 -24.32 -12.66
C PRO A 58 10.66 -23.00 -13.44
N PHE A 59 9.61 -22.86 -14.22
CA PHE A 59 9.32 -21.63 -14.95
C PHE A 59 8.99 -20.47 -13.99
N PHE A 60 8.11 -20.71 -13.02
CA PHE A 60 7.77 -19.73 -11.99
C PHE A 60 9.03 -19.28 -11.22
N LYS A 61 9.86 -20.24 -10.82
CA LYS A 61 11.13 -19.96 -10.15
C LYS A 61 12.02 -19.03 -10.97
N LYS A 62 12.21 -19.34 -12.25
CA LYS A 62 13.03 -18.52 -13.17
C LYS A 62 12.51 -17.10 -13.30
N VAL A 63 11.19 -16.93 -13.44
CA VAL A 63 10.55 -15.60 -13.54
C VAL A 63 10.75 -14.83 -12.23
N LEU A 64 10.50 -15.46 -11.09
CA LEU A 64 10.63 -14.83 -9.78
C LEU A 64 12.08 -14.39 -9.50
N GLU A 65 13.07 -15.21 -9.84
CA GLU A 65 14.48 -14.87 -9.73
C GLU A 65 14.85 -13.67 -10.62
N SER A 66 14.37 -13.64 -11.86
CA SER A 66 14.56 -12.49 -12.77
C SER A 66 13.96 -11.20 -12.20
N GLN A 67 12.74 -11.26 -11.66
CA GLN A 67 12.09 -10.12 -11.02
C GLN A 67 12.86 -9.64 -9.78
N ARG A 68 13.37 -10.54 -8.97
CA ARG A 68 14.18 -10.21 -7.78
C ARG A 68 15.49 -9.52 -8.15
N VAL A 69 16.18 -10.00 -9.18
CA VAL A 69 17.40 -9.35 -9.70
C VAL A 69 17.11 -7.94 -10.19
N TYR A 70 16.03 -7.76 -10.93
CA TYR A 70 15.60 -6.43 -11.37
C TYR A 70 15.24 -5.53 -10.20
N ALA A 71 14.42 -6.01 -9.26
CA ALA A 71 14.02 -5.25 -8.09
C ALA A 71 15.20 -4.83 -7.21
N ALA A 72 16.21 -5.69 -7.05
CA ALA A 72 17.42 -5.38 -6.30
C ALA A 72 18.20 -4.18 -6.85
N LYS A 73 18.10 -3.91 -8.15
CA LYS A 73 18.68 -2.72 -8.80
C LYS A 73 17.76 -1.50 -8.69
N VAL A 74 16.50 -1.69 -9.00
CA VAL A 74 15.55 -0.58 -9.19
C VAL A 74 15.06 0.00 -7.86
N VAL A 75 14.79 -0.85 -6.86
CA VAL A 75 14.23 -0.40 -5.58
C VAL A 75 15.18 0.54 -4.82
N PRO A 76 16.47 0.22 -4.64
CA PRO A 76 17.42 1.16 -4.02
C PRO A 76 17.58 2.46 -4.82
N ALA A 77 17.66 2.36 -6.14
CA ALA A 77 17.78 3.53 -7.01
C ALA A 77 16.57 4.46 -6.89
N LYS A 78 15.36 3.91 -6.86
CA LYS A 78 14.13 4.71 -6.63
C LYS A 78 14.11 5.39 -5.27
N ARG A 79 14.54 4.71 -4.21
CA ARG A 79 14.63 5.32 -2.87
C ARG A 79 15.59 6.50 -2.83
N PHE A 80 16.66 6.43 -3.61
CA PHE A 80 17.64 7.52 -3.72
C PHE A 80 17.11 8.67 -4.58
N MET A 81 16.52 8.38 -5.75
CA MET A 81 16.04 9.39 -6.71
C MET A 81 14.78 10.12 -6.25
N PHE A 82 13.92 9.44 -5.51
CA PHE A 82 12.61 9.99 -5.11
C PHE A 82 12.51 10.04 -3.58
N PRO A 83 12.39 11.24 -3.00
CA PRO A 83 12.09 11.36 -1.58
C PRO A 83 10.75 10.68 -1.27
N PRO A 84 10.57 10.15 -0.05
CA PRO A 84 9.32 9.51 0.35
C PRO A 84 8.15 10.49 0.20
N TYR A 85 7.07 10.05 -0.44
CA TYR A 85 5.85 10.85 -0.55
C TYR A 85 5.37 11.37 0.81
N SER A 86 5.49 10.55 1.85
CA SER A 86 5.14 10.91 3.23
C SER A 86 5.89 12.12 3.77
N PHE A 87 7.09 12.44 3.26
CA PHE A 87 7.85 13.59 3.73
C PHE A 87 7.10 14.90 3.48
N ALA A 88 6.74 15.19 2.24
CA ALA A 88 5.99 16.39 1.90
C ALA A 88 4.51 16.31 2.36
N ALA A 89 3.91 15.13 2.26
CA ALA A 89 2.54 14.94 2.72
C ALA A 89 2.38 15.22 4.21
N ASN A 90 3.29 14.74 5.06
CA ASN A 90 3.23 14.97 6.50
C ASN A 90 3.57 16.42 6.89
N TYR A 91 4.33 17.12 6.07
CA TYR A 91 4.63 18.53 6.31
C TYR A 91 3.42 19.44 6.08
N TYR A 92 2.72 19.26 4.94
CA TYR A 92 1.57 20.10 4.59
C TYR A 92 0.24 19.56 5.13
N PHE A 93 0.12 18.24 5.28
CA PHE A 93 -1.09 17.53 5.69
C PHE A 93 -0.74 16.48 6.76
N PRO A 94 -0.35 16.92 7.97
CA PRO A 94 0.02 15.99 9.03
C PRO A 94 -1.15 15.04 9.33
N GLU A 95 -0.84 13.76 9.47
CA GLU A 95 -1.83 12.77 9.87
C GLU A 95 -2.39 13.15 11.24
N GLN A 96 -3.69 13.33 11.30
CA GLN A 96 -4.35 13.50 12.59
C GLN A 96 -4.20 12.17 13.35
N THR A 97 -3.24 12.09 14.25
CA THR A 97 -3.12 10.96 15.18
C THR A 97 -4.38 10.96 16.04
N ARG A 98 -5.35 10.11 15.69
CA ARG A 98 -6.49 9.87 16.57
C ARG A 98 -5.94 9.39 17.91
N LYS A 99 -6.14 10.18 18.97
CA LYS A 99 -5.98 9.70 20.33
C LYS A 99 -6.68 8.34 20.44
N PRO A 100 -6.02 7.31 21.00
CA PRO A 100 -6.67 6.04 21.22
C PRO A 100 -7.97 6.30 22.00
N ALA A 101 -9.08 5.79 21.50
CA ALA A 101 -10.36 5.91 22.18
C ALA A 101 -10.17 5.41 23.62
N ALA A 102 -10.43 6.28 24.58
CA ALA A 102 -10.38 5.91 25.99
C ALA A 102 -11.19 4.63 26.16
N LYS A 103 -10.56 3.60 26.77
CA LYS A 103 -11.21 2.32 27.09
C LYS A 103 -12.52 2.66 27.79
N ALA A 104 -13.65 2.33 27.16
CA ALA A 104 -14.95 2.38 27.82
C ALA A 104 -14.82 1.52 29.07
N LYS A 105 -14.90 2.16 30.24
CA LYS A 105 -14.96 1.45 31.51
C LYS A 105 -16.21 0.57 31.46
N ALA A 106 -16.00 -0.73 31.41
CA ALA A 106 -17.06 -1.70 31.67
C ALA A 106 -17.55 -1.46 33.10
N LYS A 107 -18.82 -1.15 33.22
CA LYS A 107 -19.58 -1.26 34.46
C LYS A 107 -20.21 -2.64 34.51
#